data_0ed3d1e16ee2043ed5b80ca7620968fe
#
_entry.id   0ed3d1e16ee2043ed5b80ca7620968fe
#
_cell.length_a   1.000
_cell.length_b   1.000
_cell.length_c   1.000
_cell.angle_alpha   90.00
_cell.angle_beta   90.00
_cell.angle_gamma   90.00
#
_symmetry.space_group_name_H-M   'P 1'
#
loop_
_entity.id
_entity.type
_entity.pdbx_description
1 polymer ?
#
loop_
_entity_poly.entity_id
_entity_poly.type
_entity_poly.pdbx_seq_one_letter_code
_entity_poly.pdbx_strand_id
1 'polypeptide(L)'
;MKIKAIRYPTTLDKIEDITNDNVDVFVDLEDGSTYTIVVSTIKNVEMYMKEAGYSEPGWVQQLIIVEELEENLIRKAIEAYAKARNGLYLKVSYLTTMFEMEELDQVLERLDRLYNSDDEE
;
A
#
# COMPACT_ATOMS: atom_id res chain seq x y z
N MET A 1 -5.49 -10.24 -10.12
CA MET A 1 -4.77 -9.00 -10.48
C MET A 1 -3.49 -9.37 -11.24
N LYS A 2 -3.38 -8.90 -12.47
CA LYS A 2 -2.24 -9.25 -13.35
C LYS A 2 -1.31 -8.05 -13.52
N ILE A 3 -0.07 -8.26 -13.12
CA ILE A 3 0.99 -7.24 -13.19
C ILE A 3 1.62 -7.28 -14.58
N LYS A 4 1.69 -6.10 -15.23
CA LYS A 4 2.36 -5.93 -16.51
C LYS A 4 3.82 -5.53 -16.31
N ALA A 5 4.09 -4.58 -15.40
CA ALA A 5 5.43 -4.07 -15.15
C ALA A 5 5.53 -3.46 -13.75
N ILE A 6 6.72 -3.48 -13.19
CA ILE A 6 7.07 -2.81 -11.94
C ILE A 6 8.14 -1.79 -12.27
N ARG A 7 7.88 -0.51 -11.94
CA ARG A 7 8.78 0.59 -12.25
C ARG A 7 9.23 1.29 -10.97
N TYR A 8 10.46 1.74 -10.99
CA TYR A 8 11.08 2.41 -9.84
C TYR A 8 11.38 3.86 -10.19
N PRO A 9 10.62 4.85 -9.67
CA PRO A 9 10.89 6.28 -9.92
C PRO A 9 12.29 6.67 -9.43
N THR A 10 12.70 6.11 -8.28
CA THR A 10 14.08 6.19 -7.81
C THR A 10 14.71 4.83 -8.01
N THR A 11 15.75 4.76 -8.82
CA THR A 11 16.43 3.47 -9.09
C THR A 11 17.10 2.95 -7.83
N LEU A 12 17.03 1.63 -7.62
CA LEU A 12 17.50 1.01 -6.37
C LEU A 12 19.01 1.18 -6.14
N ASP A 13 19.78 1.36 -7.20
CA ASP A 13 21.23 1.58 -7.12
C ASP A 13 21.60 2.95 -6.50
N LYS A 14 20.65 3.87 -6.41
CA LYS A 14 20.86 5.18 -5.78
C LYS A 14 20.61 5.19 -4.27
N ILE A 15 20.14 4.08 -3.72
CA ILE A 15 19.87 3.95 -2.29
C ILE A 15 21.18 3.62 -1.57
N GLU A 16 21.55 4.46 -0.59
CA GLU A 16 22.79 4.25 0.15
C GLU A 16 22.75 3.01 1.04
N ASP A 17 21.66 2.80 1.75
CA ASP A 17 21.47 1.66 2.66
C ASP A 17 20.18 0.94 2.32
N ILE A 18 20.29 -0.14 1.58
CA ILE A 18 19.14 -0.94 1.14
C ILE A 18 18.45 -1.68 2.28
N THR A 19 19.05 -1.71 3.46
CA THR A 19 18.46 -2.32 4.66
C THR A 19 17.66 -1.33 5.50
N ASN A 20 17.80 -0.02 5.22
CA ASN A 20 17.14 1.03 6.01
C ASN A 20 16.70 2.19 5.13
N ASP A 21 15.66 1.98 4.37
CA ASP A 21 15.06 3.02 3.52
C ASP A 21 13.65 2.59 3.09
N ASN A 22 12.97 3.50 2.40
CA ASN A 22 11.70 3.21 1.74
C ASN A 22 11.69 3.85 0.35
N VAL A 23 10.92 3.28 -0.57
CA VAL A 23 10.82 3.75 -1.94
C VAL A 23 9.39 3.66 -2.43
N ASP A 24 9.03 4.59 -3.31
CA ASP A 24 7.82 4.48 -4.11
C ASP A 24 8.06 3.51 -5.26
N VAL A 25 7.08 2.67 -5.53
CA VAL A 25 7.12 1.70 -6.63
C VAL A 25 5.83 1.82 -7.42
N PHE A 26 5.95 1.90 -8.74
CA PHE A 26 4.79 1.91 -9.62
C PHE A 26 4.53 0.48 -10.13
N VAL A 27 3.30 0.03 -9.95
CA VAL A 27 2.85 -1.27 -10.43
C VAL A 27 1.85 -1.05 -11.54
N ASP A 28 2.26 -1.34 -12.77
CA ASP A 28 1.39 -1.26 -13.95
C ASP A 28 0.65 -2.57 -14.11
N LEU A 29 -0.66 -2.51 -14.24
CA LEU A 29 -1.50 -3.68 -14.45
C LEU A 29 -1.87 -3.84 -15.91
N GLU A 30 -2.24 -5.07 -16.29
CA GLU A 30 -2.65 -5.37 -17.67
C GLU A 30 -3.92 -4.63 -18.10
N ASP A 31 -4.76 -4.20 -17.16
CA ASP A 31 -5.96 -3.42 -17.45
C ASP A 31 -5.68 -1.94 -17.73
N GLY A 32 -4.42 -1.51 -17.70
CA GLY A 32 -4.01 -0.14 -17.97
C GLY A 32 -3.91 0.75 -16.74
N SER A 33 -4.31 0.28 -15.56
CA SER A 33 -4.17 1.06 -14.33
C SER A 33 -2.75 0.98 -13.77
N THR A 34 -2.36 2.01 -13.01
CA THR A 34 -1.07 2.06 -12.32
C THR A 34 -1.32 2.33 -10.84
N TYR A 35 -0.76 1.47 -9.98
CA TYR A 35 -0.83 1.64 -8.54
C TYR A 35 0.51 2.15 -8.03
N THR A 36 0.48 3.14 -7.14
CA THR A 36 1.67 3.60 -6.43
C THR A 36 1.71 2.92 -5.08
N ILE A 37 2.79 2.24 -4.79
CA ILE A 37 2.95 1.46 -3.56
C ILE A 37 4.23 1.92 -2.89
N VAL A 38 4.20 2.05 -1.56
CA VAL A 38 5.41 2.32 -0.79
C VAL A 38 5.96 1.01 -0.24
N VAL A 39 7.21 0.72 -0.55
CA VAL A 39 7.92 -0.44 -0.03
C VAL A 39 8.97 0.04 0.96
N SER A 40 8.96 -0.51 2.15
CA SER A 40 9.88 -0.14 3.22
C SER A 40 10.57 -1.36 3.79
N THR A 41 11.76 -1.16 4.34
CA THR A 41 12.43 -2.21 5.09
C THR A 41 11.93 -2.26 6.53
N ILE A 42 12.09 -3.43 7.16
CA ILE A 42 11.74 -3.63 8.58
C ILE A 42 12.50 -2.63 9.46
N LYS A 43 13.78 -2.46 9.20
CA LYS A 43 14.65 -1.55 9.95
C LYS A 43 14.20 -0.09 9.85
N ASN A 44 13.74 0.32 8.66
CA ASN A 44 13.24 1.68 8.44
C ASN A 44 11.94 1.92 9.22
N VAL A 45 11.03 0.95 9.21
CA VAL A 45 9.80 1.01 10.00
C VAL A 45 10.13 1.13 11.49
N GLU A 46 11.04 0.31 11.99
CA GLU A 46 11.47 0.34 13.39
C GLU A 46 12.05 1.70 13.77
N MET A 47 12.88 2.29 12.90
CA MET A 47 13.47 3.60 13.13
C MET A 47 12.41 4.69 13.29
N TYR A 48 11.44 4.74 12.38
CA TYR A 48 10.37 5.73 12.45
C TYR A 48 9.47 5.53 13.68
N MET A 49 9.18 4.29 14.03
CA MET A 49 8.38 4.00 15.23
C MET A 49 9.10 4.43 16.50
N LYS A 50 10.42 4.27 16.56
CA LYS A 50 11.22 4.73 17.70
C LYS A 50 11.25 6.25 17.82
N GLU A 51 11.37 6.95 16.69
CA GLU A 51 11.36 8.42 16.67
C GLU A 51 10.02 8.99 17.12
N ALA A 52 8.92 8.43 16.64
CA ALA A 52 7.58 8.88 17.00
C ALA A 52 7.12 8.35 18.35
N GLY A 53 7.65 7.22 18.81
CA GLY A 53 7.22 6.52 20.02
C GLY A 53 6.00 5.62 19.80
N TYR A 54 5.46 5.56 18.59
CA TYR A 54 4.31 4.73 18.22
C TYR A 54 4.23 4.59 16.70
N SER A 55 3.35 3.73 16.24
CA SER A 55 3.06 3.58 14.81
C SER A 55 2.13 4.71 14.35
N GLU A 56 2.64 5.60 13.52
CA GLU A 56 1.84 6.71 13.01
C GLU A 56 0.70 6.24 12.10
N PRO A 57 -0.51 6.84 12.24
CA PRO A 57 -1.64 6.49 11.38
C PRO A 57 -1.36 6.78 9.90
N GLY A 58 -1.78 5.86 9.04
CA GLY A 58 -1.71 6.03 7.60
C GLY A 58 -0.35 5.72 6.98
N TRP A 59 0.70 5.56 7.77
CA TRP A 59 2.02 5.27 7.23
C TRP A 59 2.31 3.76 7.19
N VAL A 60 2.34 3.11 8.35
CA VAL A 60 2.68 1.68 8.43
C VAL A 60 1.62 0.80 7.76
N GLN A 61 0.35 1.18 7.84
CA GLN A 61 -0.77 0.40 7.31
C GLN A 61 -0.77 0.30 5.78
N GLN A 62 -0.06 1.18 5.09
CA GLN A 62 -0.03 1.23 3.62
C GLN A 62 1.31 0.75 3.04
N LEU A 63 2.15 0.17 3.88
CA LEU A 63 3.46 -0.28 3.44
C LEU A 63 3.46 -1.76 3.04
N ILE A 64 4.25 -2.07 2.02
CA ILE A 64 4.75 -3.43 1.82
C ILE A 64 6.13 -3.46 2.48
N ILE A 65 6.32 -4.40 3.40
CA ILE A 65 7.54 -4.49 4.20
C ILE A 65 8.41 -5.62 3.67
N VAL A 66 9.67 -5.30 3.41
CA VAL A 66 10.68 -6.25 2.96
C VAL A 66 11.92 -6.14 3.85
N GLU A 67 12.78 -7.14 3.79
CA GLU A 67 14.01 -7.13 4.57
C GLU A 67 15.05 -6.16 4.00
N GLU A 68 15.19 -6.16 2.68
CA GLU A 68 16.10 -5.30 1.94
C GLU A 68 15.41 -4.76 0.68
N LEU A 69 15.81 -3.56 0.23
CA LEU A 69 15.31 -2.98 -1.01
C LEU A 69 16.05 -3.57 -2.21
N GLU A 70 15.80 -4.83 -2.47
CA GLU A 70 16.38 -5.59 -3.56
C GLU A 70 15.25 -5.97 -4.52
N GLU A 71 15.51 -5.86 -5.83
CA GLU A 71 14.49 -5.99 -6.86
C GLU A 71 13.68 -7.29 -6.75
N ASN A 72 14.36 -8.42 -6.57
CA ASN A 72 13.68 -9.72 -6.49
C ASN A 72 12.79 -9.85 -5.26
N LEU A 73 13.21 -9.30 -4.12
CA LEU A 73 12.42 -9.31 -2.90
C LEU A 73 11.18 -8.41 -3.04
N ILE A 74 11.34 -7.23 -3.63
CA ILE A 74 10.23 -6.31 -3.87
C ILE A 74 9.22 -6.92 -4.83
N ARG A 75 9.68 -7.48 -5.94
CA ARG A 75 8.82 -8.15 -6.92
C ARG A 75 8.05 -9.30 -6.30
N LYS A 76 8.73 -10.14 -5.54
CA LYS A 76 8.13 -11.29 -4.86
C LYS A 76 7.04 -10.87 -3.88
N ALA A 77 7.30 -9.80 -3.11
CA ALA A 77 6.33 -9.26 -2.16
C ALA A 77 5.10 -8.68 -2.89
N ILE A 78 5.31 -7.90 -3.95
CA ILE A 78 4.22 -7.31 -4.73
C ILE A 78 3.38 -8.40 -5.38
N GLU A 79 4.02 -9.42 -5.95
CA GLU A 79 3.30 -10.56 -6.55
C GLU A 79 2.46 -11.32 -5.53
N ALA A 80 2.97 -11.48 -4.30
CA ALA A 80 2.23 -12.10 -3.22
C ALA A 80 0.98 -11.29 -2.85
N TYR A 81 1.11 -9.96 -2.78
CA TYR A 81 -0.02 -9.06 -2.52
C TYR A 81 -1.03 -9.07 -3.67
N ALA A 82 -0.55 -9.16 -4.91
CA ALA A 82 -1.43 -9.23 -6.08
C ALA A 82 -2.24 -10.54 -6.11
N LYS A 83 -1.67 -11.63 -5.62
CA LYS A 83 -2.35 -12.92 -5.53
C LYS A 83 -3.31 -13.01 -4.35
N ALA A 84 -2.93 -12.48 -3.19
CA ALA A 84 -3.71 -12.59 -1.98
C ALA A 84 -5.10 -11.98 -2.17
N ARG A 85 -6.15 -12.80 -2.12
CA ARG A 85 -7.54 -12.40 -2.29
C ARG A 85 -7.74 -11.53 -3.53
N ASN A 86 -7.09 -11.91 -4.63
CA ASN A 86 -7.14 -11.21 -5.93
C ASN A 86 -6.73 -9.73 -5.82
N GLY A 87 -5.70 -9.46 -5.03
CA GLY A 87 -5.15 -8.11 -4.88
C GLY A 87 -5.96 -7.20 -3.96
N LEU A 88 -6.75 -7.76 -3.06
CA LEU A 88 -7.60 -6.98 -2.15
C LEU A 88 -6.83 -5.87 -1.44
N TYR A 89 -5.66 -6.19 -0.87
CA TYR A 89 -4.89 -5.22 -0.09
C TYR A 89 -4.34 -4.08 -0.94
N LEU A 90 -3.93 -4.37 -2.17
CA LEU A 90 -3.49 -3.35 -3.12
C LEU A 90 -4.65 -2.46 -3.58
N LYS A 91 -5.80 -3.06 -3.84
CA LYS A 91 -7.02 -2.34 -4.23
C LYS A 91 -7.51 -1.40 -3.13
N VAL A 92 -7.50 -1.87 -1.87
CA VAL A 92 -7.88 -1.04 -0.72
C VAL A 92 -6.93 0.14 -0.57
N SER A 93 -5.62 -0.11 -0.66
CA SER A 93 -4.62 0.96 -0.61
C SER A 93 -4.82 1.98 -1.73
N TYR A 94 -5.10 1.53 -2.94
CA TYR A 94 -5.40 2.39 -4.08
C TYR A 94 -6.63 3.26 -3.83
N LEU A 95 -7.71 2.67 -3.34
CA LEU A 95 -8.94 3.38 -3.04
C LEU A 95 -8.75 4.46 -1.97
N THR A 96 -7.94 4.21 -0.96
CA THR A 96 -7.69 5.20 0.10
C THR A 96 -6.98 6.45 -0.43
N THR A 97 -6.26 6.35 -1.55
CA THR A 97 -5.61 7.50 -2.18
C THR A 97 -6.51 8.24 -3.15
N MET A 98 -7.61 7.61 -3.59
CA MET A 98 -8.52 8.16 -4.60
C MET A 98 -9.67 8.96 -3.99
N PHE A 99 -10.05 8.68 -2.76
CA PHE A 99 -11.18 9.33 -2.10
C PHE A 99 -10.71 10.45 -1.17
N GLU A 100 -11.39 11.59 -1.25
CA GLU A 100 -11.27 12.62 -0.25
C GLU A 100 -12.13 12.25 0.97
N MET A 101 -11.88 12.89 2.12
CA MET A 101 -12.58 12.60 3.37
C MET A 101 -14.10 12.72 3.20
N GLU A 102 -14.56 13.75 2.50
CA GLU A 102 -15.99 13.98 2.25
C GLU A 102 -16.61 12.82 1.46
N GLU A 103 -15.91 12.31 0.45
CA GLU A 103 -16.39 11.18 -0.34
C GLU A 103 -16.46 9.91 0.50
N LEU A 104 -15.46 9.67 1.36
CA LEU A 104 -15.46 8.54 2.29
C LEU A 104 -16.64 8.63 3.26
N ASP A 105 -16.92 9.81 3.80
CA ASP A 105 -18.07 10.02 4.69
C ASP A 105 -19.37 9.67 4.01
N GLN A 106 -19.53 10.03 2.74
CA GLN A 106 -20.72 9.68 1.95
C GLN A 106 -20.86 8.17 1.74
N VAL A 107 -19.75 7.48 1.48
CA VAL A 107 -19.74 6.02 1.34
C VAL A 107 -20.13 5.35 2.65
N LEU A 108 -19.57 5.82 3.77
CA LEU A 108 -19.87 5.28 5.10
C LEU A 108 -21.33 5.50 5.48
N GLU A 109 -21.90 6.67 5.19
CA GLU A 109 -23.32 6.95 5.42
C GLU A 109 -24.21 6.00 4.61
N ARG A 110 -23.85 5.74 3.35
CA ARG A 110 -24.60 4.84 2.49
C ARG A 110 -24.56 3.42 3.04
N LEU A 111 -23.41 2.95 3.48
CA LEU A 111 -23.27 1.63 4.10
C LEU A 111 -24.06 1.52 5.38
N ASP A 112 -24.03 2.56 6.21
CA ASP A 112 -24.79 2.61 7.44
C ASP A 112 -26.30 2.49 7.18
N ARG A 113 -26.80 3.21 6.19
CA ARG A 113 -28.22 3.13 5.79
C ARG A 113 -28.60 1.74 5.28
N LEU A 114 -27.71 1.07 4.53
CA LEU A 114 -27.94 -0.27 4.01
C LEU A 114 -28.00 -1.33 5.12
N TYR A 115 -27.12 -1.22 6.11
CA TYR A 115 -27.03 -2.22 7.19
C TYR A 115 -27.97 -1.95 8.36
N ASN A 116 -28.35 -0.68 8.59
CA ASN A 116 -29.17 -0.29 9.74
C ASN A 116 -30.64 -0.02 9.39
N SER A 117 -31.00 -0.01 8.08
CA SER A 117 -32.39 0.19 7.68
C SER A 117 -33.32 -0.95 8.12
N ASP A 118 -32.78 -2.16 8.29
CA ASP A 118 -33.54 -3.31 8.77
C ASP A 118 -33.86 -3.27 10.25
N ASP A 119 -33.09 -2.49 11.03
CA ASP A 119 -33.26 -2.36 12.47
C ASP A 119 -34.39 -1.39 12.85
N GLU A 120 -34.91 -0.64 11.89
CA GLU A 120 -36.00 0.33 12.10
C GLU A 120 -37.39 -0.29 12.00
N GLU A 121 -37.46 -1.54 11.62
CA GLU A 121 -38.69 -2.31 11.58
C GLU A 121 -38.92 -3.06 12.91
#